data_6c678b24220c1260f595949ff676088a
#
_entry.id   6c678b24220c1260f595949ff676088a
#
_cell.length_a   1.000
_cell.length_b   1.000
_cell.length_c   1.000
_cell.angle_alpha   90.00
_cell.angle_beta   90.00
_cell.angle_gamma   90.00
#
_symmetry.space_group_name_H-M   'P 1'
#
loop_
_entity.id
_entity.type
_entity.pdbx_description
1 polymer ?
#
loop_
_entity_poly.entity_id
_entity_poly.type
_entity_poly.pdbx_seq_one_letter_code
_entity_poly.pdbx_strand_id
1 'polypeptide(L)'
;MEWSLRKWKSFIRQAAGKTVSVEAQATVDGKTVSDSWSIYVSPDSIDGYLTYRLIEPSYQMFNEVSIMERCIEDFSETVICDYRRTDNSCMNCHIHGQQRGDLSMYYIRGPKGGAILNRDGKLRKLNLNAPGMLSGTVYGEIHPSGRFG
;
A
#
# COMPACT_ATOMS: atom_id res chain seq x y z
N MET A 1 -7.51 -5.19 -23.15
CA MET A 1 -8.55 -6.18 -22.71
C MET A 1 -8.90 -5.80 -21.28
N GLU A 2 -10.17 -5.49 -21.03
CA GLU A 2 -10.63 -5.12 -19.70
C GLU A 2 -11.45 -6.30 -19.13
N TRP A 3 -11.09 -6.76 -17.97
CA TRP A 3 -11.82 -7.86 -17.31
C TRP A 3 -12.91 -7.28 -16.43
N SER A 4 -14.14 -7.78 -16.57
CA SER A 4 -15.16 -7.45 -15.58
C SER A 4 -14.81 -8.08 -14.23
N LEU A 5 -15.12 -7.41 -13.14
CA LEU A 5 -14.90 -7.88 -11.77
C LEU A 5 -15.41 -9.32 -11.55
N ARG A 6 -16.59 -9.64 -12.10
CA ARG A 6 -17.17 -10.99 -11.99
C ARG A 6 -16.29 -12.05 -12.67
N LYS A 7 -15.76 -11.75 -13.87
CA LYS A 7 -14.85 -12.67 -14.59
C LYS A 7 -13.56 -12.86 -13.83
N TRP A 8 -12.99 -11.77 -13.31
CA TRP A 8 -11.77 -11.80 -12.51
C TRP A 8 -11.93 -12.68 -11.27
N LYS A 9 -12.94 -12.44 -10.45
CA LYS A 9 -13.23 -13.25 -9.25
C LYS A 9 -13.47 -14.73 -9.56
N SER A 10 -14.15 -15.02 -10.68
CA SER A 10 -14.36 -16.39 -11.13
C SER A 10 -13.07 -17.07 -11.54
N PHE A 11 -12.23 -16.36 -12.28
CA PHE A 11 -10.92 -16.86 -12.72
C PHE A 11 -10.02 -17.18 -11.53
N ILE A 12 -9.83 -16.25 -10.59
CA ILE A 12 -8.97 -16.47 -9.41
C ILE A 12 -9.43 -17.70 -8.61
N ARG A 13 -10.73 -17.84 -8.37
CA ARG A 13 -11.26 -19.01 -7.66
C ARG A 13 -10.97 -20.33 -8.37
N GLN A 14 -11.08 -20.36 -9.70
CA GLN A 14 -10.81 -21.56 -10.50
C GLN A 14 -9.32 -21.86 -10.63
N ALA A 15 -8.47 -20.85 -10.56
CA ALA A 15 -7.03 -20.95 -10.69
C ALA A 15 -6.32 -21.32 -9.38
N ALA A 16 -6.98 -21.14 -8.23
CA ALA A 16 -6.40 -21.44 -6.91
C ALA A 16 -5.80 -22.86 -6.84
N GLY A 17 -4.53 -22.96 -6.43
CA GLY A 17 -3.77 -24.19 -6.36
C GLY A 17 -3.28 -24.74 -7.71
N LYS A 18 -3.38 -23.94 -8.78
CA LYS A 18 -3.00 -24.37 -10.14
C LYS A 18 -1.96 -23.44 -10.76
N THR A 19 -1.24 -23.99 -11.73
CA THR A 19 -0.39 -23.21 -12.63
C THR A 19 -1.22 -22.73 -13.82
N VAL A 20 -1.18 -21.45 -14.10
CA VAL A 20 -1.87 -20.79 -15.23
C VAL A 20 -0.82 -20.38 -16.25
N SER A 21 -1.05 -20.65 -17.49
CA SER A 21 -0.24 -20.12 -18.60
C SER A 21 -0.81 -18.78 -19.03
N VAL A 22 0.05 -17.80 -19.15
CA VAL A 22 -0.27 -16.46 -19.66
C VAL A 22 0.46 -16.26 -20.98
N GLU A 23 -0.27 -15.85 -21.99
CA GLU A 23 0.28 -15.46 -23.31
C GLU A 23 -0.03 -13.99 -23.57
N ALA A 24 1.00 -13.22 -23.88
CA ALA A 24 0.86 -11.83 -24.30
C ALA A 24 1.22 -11.71 -25.79
N GLN A 25 0.38 -11.01 -26.53
CA GLN A 25 0.62 -10.73 -27.95
C GLN A 25 0.57 -9.22 -28.19
N ALA A 26 1.51 -8.74 -28.97
CA ALA A 26 1.54 -7.35 -29.40
C ALA A 26 1.84 -7.28 -30.91
N THR A 27 1.24 -6.30 -31.59
CA THR A 27 1.55 -6.03 -32.99
C THR A 27 2.33 -4.72 -33.08
N VAL A 28 3.56 -4.81 -33.56
CA VAL A 28 4.46 -3.67 -33.75
C VAL A 28 4.88 -3.66 -35.22
N ASP A 29 4.67 -2.55 -35.91
CA ASP A 29 4.99 -2.39 -37.34
C ASP A 29 4.44 -3.51 -38.23
N GLY A 30 3.19 -3.93 -37.98
CA GLY A 30 2.52 -5.00 -38.73
C GLY A 30 3.04 -6.42 -38.45
N LYS A 31 3.99 -6.60 -37.53
CA LYS A 31 4.47 -7.89 -37.09
C LYS A 31 3.90 -8.23 -35.72
N THR A 32 3.34 -9.42 -35.58
CA THR A 32 2.88 -9.93 -34.30
C THR A 32 4.05 -10.62 -33.59
N VAL A 33 4.30 -10.19 -32.38
CA VAL A 33 5.23 -10.83 -31.44
C VAL A 33 4.42 -11.37 -30.27
N SER A 34 4.81 -12.53 -29.77
CA SER A 34 4.15 -13.13 -28.60
C SER A 34 5.22 -13.62 -27.62
N ASP A 35 4.85 -13.58 -26.34
CA ASP A 35 5.62 -14.15 -25.25
C ASP A 35 4.66 -14.90 -24.30
N SER A 36 5.17 -15.91 -23.62
CA SER A 36 4.38 -16.73 -22.71
C SER A 36 5.15 -17.08 -21.45
N TRP A 37 4.45 -17.10 -20.33
CA TRP A 37 5.00 -17.52 -19.03
C TRP A 37 3.95 -18.23 -18.20
N SER A 38 4.39 -18.85 -17.12
CA SER A 38 3.51 -19.56 -16.20
C SER A 38 3.53 -18.92 -14.83
N ILE A 39 2.36 -18.82 -14.20
CA ILE A 39 2.17 -18.28 -12.85
C ILE A 39 1.45 -19.35 -12.02
N TYR A 40 2.05 -19.71 -10.88
CA TYR A 40 1.33 -20.52 -9.89
C TYR A 40 0.44 -19.61 -9.03
N VAL A 41 -0.82 -19.92 -8.96
CA VAL A 41 -1.80 -19.20 -8.12
C VAL A 41 -1.93 -19.95 -6.79
N SER A 42 -1.42 -19.36 -5.72
CA SER A 42 -1.52 -19.94 -4.38
C SER A 42 -3.00 -20.15 -3.98
N PRO A 43 -3.33 -21.24 -3.30
CA PRO A 43 -4.64 -21.42 -2.68
C PRO A 43 -4.79 -20.62 -1.38
N ASP A 44 -3.69 -20.06 -0.85
CA ASP A 44 -3.71 -19.31 0.39
C ASP A 44 -4.51 -18.02 0.23
N SER A 45 -5.25 -17.66 1.27
CA SER A 45 -5.91 -16.35 1.31
C SER A 45 -4.92 -15.29 1.72
N ILE A 46 -5.02 -14.12 1.08
CA ILE A 46 -4.31 -12.90 1.47
C ILE A 46 -5.33 -11.83 1.83
N ASP A 47 -4.87 -10.79 2.53
CA ASP A 47 -5.72 -9.64 2.84
C ASP A 47 -6.26 -9.00 1.57
N GLY A 48 -7.52 -8.56 1.63
CA GLY A 48 -8.22 -7.97 0.48
C GLY A 48 -7.70 -6.58 0.09
N TYR A 49 -6.82 -5.98 0.90
CA TYR A 49 -6.34 -4.62 0.71
C TYR A 49 -4.82 -4.55 0.79
N LEU A 50 -4.27 -3.71 -0.08
CA LEU A 50 -2.85 -3.37 -0.12
C LEU A 50 -2.67 -1.89 0.14
N THR A 51 -1.95 -1.53 1.19
CA THR A 51 -1.53 -0.16 1.45
C THR A 51 -0.16 0.10 0.86
N TYR A 52 -0.01 1.19 0.12
CA TYR A 52 1.24 1.55 -0.52
C TYR A 52 1.45 3.06 -0.58
N ARG A 53 2.68 3.45 -0.79
CA ARG A 53 3.06 4.85 -0.98
C ARG A 53 3.14 5.17 -2.46
N LEU A 54 2.33 6.11 -2.91
CA LEU A 54 2.41 6.67 -4.26
C LEU A 54 3.35 7.88 -4.25
N ILE A 55 4.36 7.82 -5.11
CA ILE A 55 5.36 8.87 -5.32
C ILE A 55 5.43 9.16 -6.80
N GLU A 56 5.43 10.43 -7.18
CA GLU A 56 5.67 10.83 -8.56
C GLU A 56 7.05 10.34 -9.07
N PRO A 57 7.18 10.02 -10.36
CA PRO A 57 8.38 9.40 -10.93
C PRO A 57 9.67 10.20 -10.76
N SER A 58 9.59 11.50 -10.56
CA SER A 58 10.77 12.31 -10.28
C SER A 58 11.09 12.27 -8.79
N TYR A 59 12.23 11.76 -8.43
CA TYR A 59 12.72 11.67 -7.04
C TYR A 59 12.79 13.00 -6.29
N GLN A 60 12.49 14.11 -6.94
CA GLN A 60 12.53 15.45 -6.37
C GLN A 60 11.22 15.89 -5.69
N MET A 61 10.16 15.09 -5.81
CA MET A 61 8.82 15.42 -5.34
C MET A 61 8.49 14.74 -4.01
N PHE A 62 9.41 14.71 -3.07
CA PHE A 62 9.19 14.12 -1.73
C PHE A 62 8.02 14.71 -0.96
N ASN A 63 7.60 15.91 -1.34
CA ASN A 63 6.48 16.63 -0.76
C ASN A 63 5.14 16.34 -1.47
N GLU A 64 5.14 15.55 -2.54
CA GLU A 64 3.93 15.13 -3.27
C GLU A 64 3.69 13.62 -3.12
N VAL A 65 3.68 13.16 -1.89
CA VAL A 65 3.53 11.76 -1.54
C VAL A 65 2.14 11.49 -0.99
N SER A 66 1.52 10.41 -1.41
CA SER A 66 0.25 9.94 -0.87
C SER A 66 0.36 8.50 -0.34
N ILE A 67 -0.35 8.21 0.72
CA ILE A 67 -0.59 6.85 1.18
C ILE A 67 -1.94 6.41 0.60
N MET A 68 -1.89 5.35 -0.15
CA MET A 68 -3.02 4.79 -0.89
C MET A 68 -3.39 3.43 -0.31
N GLU A 69 -4.64 3.07 -0.43
CA GLU A 69 -5.14 1.73 -0.21
C GLU A 69 -5.79 1.22 -1.50
N ARG A 70 -5.47 0.01 -1.90
CA ARG A 70 -6.05 -0.65 -3.06
C ARG A 70 -6.72 -1.95 -2.65
N CYS A 71 -7.97 -2.12 -3.05
CA CYS A 71 -8.64 -3.40 -2.98
C CYS A 71 -8.09 -4.32 -4.09
N ILE A 72 -7.55 -5.47 -3.71
CA ILE A 72 -7.00 -6.42 -4.69
C ILE A 72 -8.07 -7.23 -5.43
N GLU A 73 -9.30 -7.23 -4.92
CA GLU A 73 -10.40 -7.96 -5.54
C GLU A 73 -11.11 -7.19 -6.65
N ASP A 74 -11.23 -5.85 -6.53
CA ASP A 74 -11.92 -5.00 -7.49
C ASP A 74 -11.06 -3.87 -8.04
N PHE A 75 -9.80 -3.79 -7.58
CA PHE A 75 -8.80 -2.80 -7.99
C PHE A 75 -9.18 -1.34 -7.69
N SER A 76 -10.21 -1.11 -6.89
CA SER A 76 -10.54 0.24 -6.42
C SER A 76 -9.42 0.80 -5.56
N GLU A 77 -9.22 2.10 -5.64
CA GLU A 77 -8.18 2.81 -4.91
C GLU A 77 -8.79 3.91 -4.05
N THR A 78 -8.29 4.04 -2.83
CA THR A 78 -8.70 5.08 -1.88
C THR A 78 -7.46 5.80 -1.35
N VAL A 79 -7.53 7.12 -1.29
CA VAL A 79 -6.48 7.93 -0.64
C VAL A 79 -6.69 7.90 0.87
N ILE A 80 -5.76 7.30 1.60
CA ILE A 80 -5.78 7.28 3.07
C ILE A 80 -5.30 8.63 3.60
N CYS A 81 -4.15 9.09 3.11
CA CYS A 81 -3.59 10.38 3.48
C CYS A 81 -2.80 10.96 2.31
N ASP A 82 -3.00 12.22 1.99
CA ASP A 82 -2.25 12.91 0.96
C ASP A 82 -1.42 14.06 1.54
N TYR A 83 -0.39 14.47 0.80
CA TYR A 83 0.56 15.51 1.17
C TYR A 83 -0.10 16.86 1.50
N ARG A 84 -1.25 17.19 0.89
CA ARG A 84 -1.98 18.44 1.16
C ARG A 84 -2.50 18.53 2.58
N ARG A 85 -2.77 17.39 3.20
CA ARG A 85 -3.21 17.32 4.61
C ARG A 85 -2.05 17.43 5.61
N THR A 86 -0.83 17.36 5.11
CA THR A 86 0.39 17.37 5.91
C THR A 86 1.29 18.58 5.62
N ASP A 87 0.73 19.67 5.07
CA ASP A 87 1.47 20.87 4.64
C ASP A 87 2.62 20.52 3.68
N ASN A 88 2.36 19.70 2.69
CA ASN A 88 3.35 19.21 1.72
C ASN A 88 4.56 18.52 2.36
N SER A 89 4.37 17.92 3.51
CA SER A 89 5.41 17.18 4.20
C SER A 89 5.53 15.76 3.66
N CYS A 90 6.74 15.25 3.60
CA CYS A 90 7.00 13.88 3.21
C CYS A 90 6.34 12.92 4.20
N MET A 91 5.56 11.99 3.68
CA MET A 91 4.99 10.87 4.43
C MET A 91 5.74 9.59 4.08
N ASN A 92 6.14 8.85 5.08
CA ASN A 92 6.83 7.59 4.89
C ASN A 92 6.49 6.60 6.00
N CYS A 93 7.01 5.38 5.86
CA CYS A 93 7.01 4.37 6.92
C CYS A 93 5.60 4.11 7.47
N HIS A 94 4.66 3.77 6.55
CA HIS A 94 3.39 3.21 6.98
C HIS A 94 3.61 1.78 7.48
N ILE A 95 3.04 1.48 8.61
CA ILE A 95 3.09 0.16 9.23
C ILE A 95 1.72 -0.24 9.73
N HIS A 96 1.46 -1.54 9.72
CA HIS A 96 0.26 -2.13 10.28
C HIS A 96 0.63 -2.99 11.49
N GLY A 97 -0.11 -2.85 12.57
CA GLY A 97 0.06 -3.71 13.74
C GLY A 97 -0.42 -5.12 13.42
N GLN A 98 0.50 -6.07 13.29
CA GLN A 98 0.21 -7.47 12.94
C GLN A 98 -0.67 -7.61 11.68
N GLN A 99 -0.39 -6.81 10.66
CA GLN A 99 -1.14 -6.77 9.38
C GLN A 99 -2.64 -6.41 9.54
N ARG A 100 -3.05 -5.86 10.66
CA ARG A 100 -4.42 -5.44 10.90
C ARG A 100 -4.70 -4.08 10.25
N GLY A 101 -5.78 -3.98 9.49
CA GLY A 101 -6.21 -2.72 8.86
C GLY A 101 -6.70 -1.67 9.85
N ASP A 102 -7.18 -2.08 11.04
CA ASP A 102 -7.70 -1.21 12.09
C ASP A 102 -6.60 -0.64 13.01
N LEU A 103 -5.36 -1.08 12.85
CA LEU A 103 -4.21 -0.61 13.61
C LEU A 103 -3.04 -0.30 12.67
N SER A 104 -2.86 0.97 12.36
CA SER A 104 -1.81 1.43 11.46
C SER A 104 -1.19 2.74 11.93
N MET A 105 0.04 2.98 11.52
CA MET A 105 0.77 4.21 11.82
C MET A 105 1.46 4.73 10.58
N TYR A 106 1.45 6.06 10.40
CA TYR A 106 2.08 6.78 9.29
C TYR A 106 2.99 7.85 9.87
N TYR A 107 4.23 7.89 9.39
CA TYR A 107 5.18 8.89 9.84
C TYR A 107 5.23 10.08 8.89
N ILE A 108 5.17 11.28 9.44
CA ILE A 108 5.23 12.54 8.70
C ILE A 108 6.51 13.28 9.09
N ARG A 109 7.30 13.67 8.11
CA ARG A 109 8.51 14.49 8.30
C ARG A 109 8.19 15.97 8.14
N GLY A 110 9.05 16.82 8.70
CA GLY A 110 8.98 18.25 8.54
C GLY A 110 8.68 18.99 9.84
N PRO A 111 8.50 20.33 9.76
CA PRO A 111 8.33 21.18 10.95
C PRO A 111 7.13 20.82 11.81
N LYS A 112 6.07 20.30 11.19
CA LYS A 112 4.87 19.76 11.85
C LYS A 112 4.87 18.22 11.92
N GLY A 113 6.06 17.63 11.86
CA GLY A 113 6.26 16.19 11.85
C GLY A 113 5.70 15.47 13.07
N GLY A 114 5.66 14.16 12.98
CA GLY A 114 5.13 13.25 13.99
C GLY A 114 4.60 11.99 13.35
N ALA A 115 3.83 11.20 14.10
CA ALA A 115 3.13 10.07 13.55
C ALA A 115 1.61 10.26 13.63
N ILE A 116 0.91 9.72 12.67
CA ILE A 116 -0.54 9.55 12.75
C ILE A 116 -0.81 8.08 13.07
N LEU A 117 -1.41 7.83 14.21
CA LEU A 117 -1.89 6.53 14.60
C LEU A 117 -3.35 6.40 14.22
N ASN A 118 -3.69 5.37 13.47
CA ASN A 118 -5.05 4.88 13.31
C ASN A 118 -5.25 3.70 14.27
N ARG A 119 -6.26 3.78 15.11
CA ARG A 119 -6.72 2.66 15.92
C ARG A 119 -8.26 2.63 15.88
N ASP A 120 -8.80 1.55 15.36
CA ASP A 120 -10.25 1.34 15.23
C ASP A 120 -10.95 2.51 14.50
N GLY A 121 -10.32 3.02 13.43
CA GLY A 121 -10.80 4.17 12.65
C GLY A 121 -10.63 5.54 13.33
N LYS A 122 -10.06 5.60 14.53
CA LYS A 122 -9.77 6.85 15.23
C LYS A 122 -8.34 7.29 14.98
N LEU A 123 -8.19 8.45 14.35
CA LEU A 123 -6.89 9.04 14.07
C LEU A 123 -6.39 9.88 15.24
N ARG A 124 -5.15 9.68 15.64
CA ARG A 124 -4.44 10.47 16.65
C ARG A 124 -3.08 10.88 16.13
N LYS A 125 -2.75 12.17 16.29
CA LYS A 125 -1.38 12.64 16.03
C LYS A 125 -0.54 12.42 17.29
N LEU A 126 0.60 11.75 17.10
CA LEU A 126 1.59 11.55 18.13
C LEU A 126 2.78 12.49 17.87
N ASN A 127 3.18 13.24 18.90
CA ASN A 127 4.41 13.99 18.84
C ASN A 127 5.57 13.08 19.27
N LEU A 128 6.38 12.67 18.31
CA LEU A 128 7.54 11.82 18.55
C LEU A 128 8.82 12.61 18.92
N ASN A 129 8.73 13.93 19.03
CA ASN A 129 9.82 14.81 19.44
C ASN A 129 9.72 15.21 20.93
N ALA A 130 9.17 14.35 21.77
CA ALA A 130 9.10 14.63 23.20
C ALA A 130 10.51 14.70 23.84
N PRO A 131 10.72 15.53 24.88
CA PRO A 131 11.99 15.58 25.60
C PRO A 131 12.42 14.18 26.09
N GLY A 132 13.67 13.81 25.83
CA GLY A 132 14.24 12.51 26.19
C GLY A 132 14.05 11.42 25.12
N MET A 133 13.32 11.67 24.04
CA MET A 133 13.29 10.80 22.88
C MET A 133 14.36 11.19 21.88
N LEU A 134 15.01 10.21 21.26
CA LEU A 134 15.88 10.47 20.11
C LEU A 134 15.03 11.08 19.02
N SER A 135 15.33 12.30 18.61
CA SER A 135 14.62 13.00 17.57
C SER A 135 14.64 12.19 16.27
N GLY A 136 13.48 12.03 15.64
CA GLY A 136 13.37 11.47 14.31
C GLY A 136 13.31 9.95 14.25
N THR A 137 12.41 9.33 14.98
CA THR A 137 12.02 7.93 14.74
C THR A 137 11.45 7.82 13.32
N VAL A 138 12.29 7.44 12.37
CA VAL A 138 11.90 7.30 10.96
C VAL A 138 11.32 5.92 10.68
N TYR A 139 11.73 4.94 11.47
CA TYR A 139 11.33 3.53 11.35
C TYR A 139 10.78 3.09 12.70
N GLY A 140 9.50 3.26 12.90
CA GLY A 140 8.81 2.76 14.08
C GLY A 140 8.11 1.45 13.75
N GLU A 141 7.89 0.63 14.77
CA GLU A 141 7.06 -0.55 14.69
C GLU A 141 5.98 -0.51 15.76
N ILE A 142 4.88 -1.17 15.49
CA ILE A 142 3.82 -1.37 16.47
C ILE A 142 4.10 -2.70 17.17
N HIS A 143 4.27 -2.65 18.48
CA HIS A 143 4.49 -3.87 19.27
C HIS A 143 3.33 -4.87 19.01
N PRO A 144 3.60 -6.19 18.93
CA PRO A 144 2.57 -7.19 18.65
C PRO A 144 1.33 -7.14 19.56
N SER A 145 1.47 -6.69 20.80
CA SER A 145 0.34 -6.49 21.70
C SER A 145 -0.55 -5.29 21.35
N GLY A 146 -0.16 -4.49 20.34
CA GLY A 146 -0.83 -3.22 20.01
C GLY A 146 -0.61 -2.12 21.05
N ARG A 147 0.28 -2.32 22.01
CA ARG A 147 0.67 -1.30 23.00
C ARG A 147 1.84 -0.50 22.44
N PHE A 148 1.86 0.78 22.71
CA PHE A 148 3.03 1.63 22.51
C PHE A 148 3.77 1.69 23.83
N GLY A 149 5.06 1.43 23.79
CA GLY A 149 5.96 1.69 24.90
C GLY A 149 6.33 3.16 24.98
#